data_a0ac98abda96d74fede6616fa2543444
#
_entry.id   a0ac98abda96d74fede6616fa2543444
#
_cell.length_a   1.000
_cell.length_b   1.000
_cell.length_c   1.000
_cell.angle_alpha   90.00
_cell.angle_beta   90.00
_cell.angle_gamma   90.00
#
_symmetry.space_group_name_H-M   'P 1'
#
loop_
_entity.id
_entity.type
_entity.pdbx_description
1 polymer ?
#
loop_
_entity_poly.entity_id
_entity_poly.type
_entity_poly.pdbx_seq_one_letter_code
_entity_poly.pdbx_strand_id
1 'polypeptide(L)'
;MTAIHAQPQARVKPSAVRDVLTLALLPVPLIVSVVPHAFAGGGTRRWFGGRGENRRAEAQAAKDAAAAAFYELDTAQRGLRISIETITAVDSSPGARRAESDFAALGRRIDEVSHRYISAVDAHDLDRDDLEPSTAARARSELEKAKDELDRIKSELDRFEQGLAPLLDKAENQLARLAPAVERAKQTLLSASNALDTARAAGLRADDLAARLATLGPELTKLNEGAGRHGVAETLQRAERVQRDAESIRTEAEGLPERAQEIDRRLVSLRTRAQALANRAGSVEPVLSELRRRFTAACWQDLQQVPDQAAASVRQAEEKLREAGSAREEQRWADATALLGTVRALLNSTDEAVSAAGDRLRRLDDVAQDPRQEIDRTRFAIRDAQRLAMAGRTTPEPRHARPLDDAVGRLDRAVAALDGRHPDYWRFLTETEAVRTTVARVVAEIREERGSGSGSGHHR
;
A
#
# COMPACT_ATOMS: atom_id res chain seq x y z
N MET A 1 44.69 -18.56 39.04
CA MET A 1 44.48 -17.23 39.66
C MET A 1 44.65 -16.18 38.55
N THR A 2 43.61 -15.71 38.00
CA THR A 2 43.53 -14.38 37.29
C THR A 2 42.07 -14.02 37.15
N ALA A 3 41.62 -13.03 37.91
CA ALA A 3 40.27 -12.54 37.99
C ALA A 3 39.95 -11.71 36.75
N ILE A 4 38.89 -11.99 36.05
CA ILE A 4 38.33 -11.19 35.01
C ILE A 4 37.19 -10.34 35.61
N HIS A 5 37.43 -9.02 35.59
CA HIS A 5 36.49 -7.98 36.03
C HIS A 5 35.24 -8.00 35.18
N ALA A 6 34.10 -8.23 35.79
CA ALA A 6 32.79 -7.99 35.23
C ALA A 6 32.43 -6.49 35.41
N GLN A 7 32.21 -5.78 34.32
CA GLN A 7 31.59 -4.45 34.33
C GLN A 7 30.08 -4.55 34.57
N PRO A 8 29.48 -3.66 35.35
CA PRO A 8 28.06 -3.68 35.65
C PRO A 8 27.27 -3.09 34.48
N GLN A 9 26.35 -3.88 33.96
CA GLN A 9 25.29 -3.41 33.05
C GLN A 9 24.41 -2.37 33.76
N ALA A 10 24.34 -1.17 33.19
CA ALA A 10 23.44 -0.13 33.64
C ALA A 10 21.99 -0.55 33.39
N ARG A 11 21.29 -0.92 34.46
CA ARG A 11 19.82 -1.06 34.48
C ARG A 11 19.19 0.33 34.29
N VAL A 12 18.61 0.57 33.12
CA VAL A 12 17.73 1.70 32.88
C VAL A 12 16.44 1.48 33.67
N LYS A 13 16.20 2.33 34.65
CA LYS A 13 15.00 2.31 35.48
C LYS A 13 13.79 2.80 34.66
N PRO A 14 12.61 2.17 34.77
CA PRO A 14 11.39 2.58 34.04
C PRO A 14 10.62 3.69 34.79
N SER A 15 11.24 4.81 35.12
CA SER A 15 10.56 5.88 35.87
C SER A 15 10.64 7.28 35.27
N ALA A 16 10.95 7.42 33.96
CA ALA A 16 11.06 8.72 33.33
C ALA A 16 9.99 9.01 32.24
N VAL A 17 8.88 8.29 32.23
CA VAL A 17 7.82 8.49 31.19
C VAL A 17 6.55 9.14 31.76
N ARG A 18 6.56 9.64 33.01
CA ARG A 18 5.32 10.09 33.63
C ARG A 18 5.14 11.61 33.77
N ASP A 19 6.12 12.43 33.46
CA ASP A 19 6.01 13.89 33.60
C ASP A 19 6.45 14.57 32.29
N VAL A 20 5.59 14.75 31.34
CA VAL A 20 5.42 15.92 30.46
C VAL A 20 4.10 15.78 29.69
N LEU A 21 3.00 16.00 30.35
CA LEU A 21 1.69 16.17 29.71
C LEU A 21 1.00 17.38 30.33
N THR A 22 1.59 18.56 30.08
CA THR A 22 0.86 19.82 30.17
C THR A 22 1.13 20.62 28.92
N LEU A 23 0.56 20.18 27.79
CA LEU A 23 0.37 21.08 26.68
C LEU A 23 -0.97 21.76 26.88
N ALA A 24 -0.89 23.07 27.16
CA ALA A 24 -2.03 23.95 27.33
C ALA A 24 -2.99 23.80 26.13
N LEU A 25 -4.11 23.16 26.36
CA LEU A 25 -5.32 23.35 25.58
C LEU A 25 -5.75 24.79 25.83
N LEU A 26 -5.41 25.68 24.94
CA LEU A 26 -6.04 26.99 24.88
C LEU A 26 -7.53 26.74 24.60
N PRO A 27 -8.42 27.23 25.46
CA PRO A 27 -9.86 27.11 25.22
C PRO A 27 -10.18 27.91 23.94
N VAL A 28 -10.76 27.27 22.97
CA VAL A 28 -11.44 27.94 21.87
C VAL A 28 -12.51 28.84 22.49
N PRO A 29 -12.48 30.16 22.29
CA PRO A 29 -13.54 30.99 22.81
C PRO A 29 -14.82 30.67 22.06
N LEU A 30 -15.78 30.04 22.75
CA LEU A 30 -17.17 30.00 22.34
C LEU A 30 -17.62 31.45 22.14
N ILE A 31 -17.88 31.83 20.90
CA ILE A 31 -18.50 33.11 20.56
C ILE A 31 -19.92 33.07 21.12
N VAL A 32 -20.06 33.59 22.33
CA VAL A 32 -21.38 33.94 22.88
C VAL A 32 -21.81 35.21 22.17
N SER A 33 -22.75 35.05 21.25
CA SER A 33 -23.47 36.19 20.66
C SER A 33 -24.20 36.93 21.75
N VAL A 34 -23.61 38.01 22.25
CA VAL A 34 -24.33 38.96 23.09
C VAL A 34 -25.20 39.82 22.17
N VAL A 35 -26.48 39.50 22.16
CA VAL A 35 -27.48 40.37 21.53
C VAL A 35 -27.58 41.64 22.39
N PRO A 36 -27.34 42.86 21.84
CA PRO A 36 -27.54 44.06 22.60
C PRO A 36 -29.03 44.28 22.81
N HIS A 37 -29.45 44.30 24.06
CA HIS A 37 -30.78 44.68 24.42
C HIS A 37 -31.01 46.17 24.11
N ALA A 38 -31.91 46.46 23.18
CA ALA A 38 -32.36 47.80 22.91
C ALA A 38 -33.11 48.34 24.15
N PHE A 39 -32.52 49.34 24.77
CA PHE A 39 -33.21 50.14 25.76
C PHE A 39 -34.28 51.02 25.05
N ALA A 40 -35.54 50.63 25.11
CA ALA A 40 -36.63 51.49 24.77
C ALA A 40 -36.93 52.46 25.93
N GLY A 41 -36.29 53.62 25.86
CA GLY A 41 -36.60 54.76 26.72
C GLY A 41 -37.73 55.61 26.11
N GLY A 42 -38.93 55.48 26.64
CA GLY A 42 -40.05 56.37 26.30
C GLY A 42 -39.83 57.77 26.89
N GLY A 43 -39.66 58.73 26.02
CA GLY A 43 -39.59 60.18 26.34
C GLY A 43 -40.62 60.95 25.60
N THR A 44 -41.45 61.62 26.37
CA THR A 44 -42.62 62.47 26.03
C THR A 44 -42.31 63.50 24.92
N ARG A 45 -43.27 63.58 23.97
CA ARG A 45 -43.39 64.64 22.97
C ARG A 45 -43.32 66.04 23.60
N ARG A 46 -42.26 66.84 23.24
CA ARG A 46 -42.34 68.32 23.22
C ARG A 46 -42.31 68.73 21.75
N TRP A 47 -43.42 69.21 21.31
CA TRP A 47 -43.61 69.86 20.00
C TRP A 47 -43.29 71.35 20.23
N PHE A 48 -42.35 71.88 19.51
CA PHE A 48 -41.72 73.14 19.30
C PHE A 48 -40.25 73.18 19.75
N GLY A 49 -39.45 72.61 18.98
CA GLY A 49 -37.97 72.73 18.99
C GLY A 49 -37.47 72.53 17.56
N GLY A 50 -37.09 73.56 16.92
CA GLY A 50 -36.95 73.71 15.54
C GLY A 50 -35.97 72.78 14.77
N ARG A 51 -35.92 72.96 13.49
CA ARG A 51 -35.06 72.27 12.47
C ARG A 51 -33.60 72.05 12.89
N GLY A 52 -33.09 72.77 13.91
CA GLY A 52 -31.72 72.62 14.48
C GLY A 52 -31.55 71.37 15.36
N GLU A 53 -32.54 71.09 16.27
CA GLU A 53 -32.51 69.89 17.15
C GLU A 53 -32.62 68.62 16.35
N ASN A 54 -33.45 68.63 15.26
CA ASN A 54 -33.60 67.46 14.39
C ASN A 54 -32.32 67.13 13.63
N ARG A 55 -31.57 68.15 13.12
CA ARG A 55 -30.29 67.98 12.43
C ARG A 55 -29.19 67.52 13.35
N ARG A 56 -29.18 67.94 14.61
CA ARG A 56 -28.24 67.44 15.65
C ARG A 56 -28.51 65.97 15.98
N ALA A 57 -29.77 65.61 16.14
CA ALA A 57 -30.16 64.20 16.36
C ALA A 57 -29.78 63.29 15.19
N GLU A 58 -29.93 63.79 13.95
CA GLU A 58 -29.51 63.09 12.74
C GLU A 58 -27.99 62.95 12.66
N ALA A 59 -27.20 63.97 13.05
CA ALA A 59 -25.75 63.88 13.10
C ALA A 59 -25.26 62.90 14.18
N GLN A 60 -25.91 62.91 15.33
CA GLN A 60 -25.62 61.96 16.41
C GLN A 60 -25.94 60.51 15.96
N ALA A 61 -27.07 60.31 15.31
CA ALA A 61 -27.41 59.00 14.75
C ALA A 61 -26.37 58.52 13.71
N ALA A 62 -25.86 59.43 12.88
CA ALA A 62 -24.78 59.13 11.93
C ALA A 62 -23.47 58.78 12.64
N LYS A 63 -23.11 59.48 13.74
CA LYS A 63 -21.96 59.16 14.61
C LYS A 63 -22.09 57.78 15.20
N ASP A 64 -23.22 57.44 15.76
CA ASP A 64 -23.49 56.15 16.39
C ASP A 64 -23.46 55.02 15.36
N ALA A 65 -23.98 55.26 14.16
CA ALA A 65 -23.94 54.31 13.08
C ALA A 65 -22.50 54.07 12.54
N ALA A 66 -21.71 55.11 12.41
CA ALA A 66 -20.30 55.01 12.04
C ALA A 66 -19.46 54.31 13.10
N ALA A 67 -19.74 54.58 14.40
CA ALA A 67 -19.10 53.89 15.50
C ALA A 67 -19.43 52.36 15.52
N ALA A 68 -20.66 52.01 15.24
CA ALA A 68 -21.06 50.61 15.10
C ALA A 68 -20.33 49.94 13.95
N ALA A 69 -20.25 50.55 12.77
CA ALA A 69 -19.52 50.02 11.60
C ALA A 69 -18.01 49.87 11.88
N PHE A 70 -17.41 50.82 12.60
CA PHE A 70 -16.01 50.74 13.04
C PHE A 70 -15.77 49.56 13.99
N TYR A 71 -16.64 49.39 14.98
CA TYR A 71 -16.56 48.23 15.90
C TYR A 71 -16.71 46.89 15.21
N GLU A 72 -17.65 46.79 14.27
CA GLU A 72 -17.82 45.58 13.46
C GLU A 72 -16.58 45.24 12.61
N LEU A 73 -15.98 46.27 11.98
CA LEU A 73 -14.76 46.13 11.20
C LEU A 73 -13.58 45.68 12.06
N ASP A 74 -13.36 46.34 13.21
CA ASP A 74 -12.28 45.99 14.15
C ASP A 74 -12.43 44.57 14.69
N THR A 75 -13.65 44.17 15.01
CA THR A 75 -13.95 42.80 15.46
C THR A 75 -13.68 41.79 14.39
N ALA A 76 -14.11 42.03 13.15
CA ALA A 76 -13.87 41.14 11.99
C ALA A 76 -12.36 41.06 11.69
N GLN A 77 -11.62 42.17 11.73
CA GLN A 77 -10.17 42.19 11.49
C GLN A 77 -9.41 41.37 12.55
N ARG A 78 -9.81 41.46 13.84
CA ARG A 78 -9.20 40.66 14.92
C ARG A 78 -9.47 39.15 14.72
N GLY A 79 -10.70 38.80 14.39
CA GLY A 79 -11.05 37.39 14.08
C GLY A 79 -10.22 36.82 12.94
N LEU A 80 -10.13 37.57 11.84
CA LEU A 80 -9.37 37.17 10.69
C LEU A 80 -7.86 37.04 10.90
N ARG A 81 -7.30 37.89 11.81
CA ARG A 81 -5.89 37.78 12.24
C ARG A 81 -5.61 36.43 12.86
N ILE A 82 -6.50 35.96 13.75
CA ILE A 82 -6.37 34.61 14.34
C ILE A 82 -6.39 33.53 13.30
N SER A 83 -7.27 33.62 12.30
CA SER A 83 -7.34 32.67 11.19
C SER A 83 -6.04 32.64 10.37
N ILE A 84 -5.47 33.81 10.06
CA ILE A 84 -4.18 33.90 9.33
C ILE A 84 -3.04 33.32 10.17
N GLU A 85 -2.96 33.66 11.46
CA GLU A 85 -1.96 33.10 12.38
C GLU A 85 -2.07 31.56 12.46
N THR A 86 -3.30 31.03 12.50
CA THR A 86 -3.54 29.58 12.48
C THR A 86 -3.05 28.95 11.18
N ILE A 87 -3.38 29.56 10.04
CA ILE A 87 -2.94 29.03 8.72
C ILE A 87 -1.41 29.06 8.62
N THR A 88 -0.76 30.19 8.97
CA THR A 88 0.70 30.35 8.82
C THR A 88 1.50 29.49 9.81
N ALA A 89 0.95 29.21 10.98
CA ALA A 89 1.56 28.28 11.94
C ALA A 89 1.60 26.83 11.43
N VAL A 90 0.70 26.46 10.53
CA VAL A 90 0.52 25.08 10.05
C VAL A 90 1.00 24.90 8.61
N ASP A 91 0.77 25.86 7.75
CA ASP A 91 1.02 25.78 6.31
C ASP A 91 2.01 26.87 5.86
N SER A 92 3.18 26.47 5.40
CA SER A 92 4.20 27.35 4.81
C SER A 92 4.13 27.44 3.27
N SER A 93 3.02 27.01 2.68
CA SER A 93 2.82 27.00 1.22
C SER A 93 2.84 28.41 0.63
N PRO A 94 3.09 28.58 -0.68
CA PRO A 94 2.96 29.85 -1.35
C PRO A 94 1.59 30.50 -1.18
N GLY A 95 0.52 29.69 -1.09
CA GLY A 95 -0.85 30.13 -0.83
C GLY A 95 -1.01 30.78 0.56
N ALA A 96 -0.48 30.15 1.61
CA ALA A 96 -0.51 30.69 2.97
C ALA A 96 0.27 32.00 3.08
N ARG A 97 1.48 32.06 2.51
CA ARG A 97 2.31 33.30 2.47
C ARG A 97 1.64 34.43 1.69
N ARG A 98 0.95 34.10 0.61
CA ARG A 98 0.19 35.09 -0.16
C ARG A 98 -0.99 35.62 0.66
N ALA A 99 -1.74 34.75 1.33
CA ALA A 99 -2.83 35.15 2.21
C ALA A 99 -2.35 36.09 3.34
N GLU A 100 -1.21 35.80 3.95
CA GLU A 100 -0.58 36.68 4.95
C GLU A 100 -0.23 38.07 4.38
N SER A 101 0.39 38.10 3.19
CA SER A 101 0.75 39.35 2.49
C SER A 101 -0.47 40.17 2.11
N ASP A 102 -1.52 39.50 1.59
CA ASP A 102 -2.77 40.15 1.18
C ASP A 102 -3.52 40.72 2.40
N PHE A 103 -3.53 39.97 3.52
CA PHE A 103 -4.08 40.45 4.79
C PHE A 103 -3.33 41.67 5.32
N ALA A 104 -2.00 41.66 5.25
CA ALA A 104 -1.20 42.82 5.67
C ALA A 104 -1.47 44.06 4.81
N ALA A 105 -1.71 43.87 3.50
CA ALA A 105 -2.09 44.93 2.58
C ALA A 105 -3.50 45.49 2.90
N LEU A 106 -4.44 44.59 3.21
CA LEU A 106 -5.79 44.96 3.62
C LEU A 106 -5.78 45.70 4.95
N GLY A 107 -4.94 45.25 5.90
CA GLY A 107 -4.75 45.94 7.21
C GLY A 107 -4.34 47.39 7.07
N ARG A 108 -3.38 47.71 6.20
CA ARG A 108 -2.97 49.10 5.95
C ARG A 108 -4.13 49.98 5.46
N ARG A 109 -4.98 49.40 4.60
CA ARG A 109 -6.16 50.14 4.08
C ARG A 109 -7.24 50.31 5.16
N ILE A 110 -7.39 49.31 6.03
CA ILE A 110 -8.27 49.42 7.21
C ILE A 110 -7.79 50.56 8.14
N ASP A 111 -6.48 50.62 8.40
CA ASP A 111 -5.89 51.66 9.22
C ASP A 111 -6.13 53.06 8.63
N GLU A 112 -6.01 53.22 7.30
CA GLU A 112 -6.30 54.48 6.59
C GLU A 112 -7.76 54.88 6.71
N VAL A 113 -8.71 53.96 6.55
CA VAL A 113 -10.15 54.23 6.67
C VAL A 113 -10.51 54.53 8.14
N SER A 114 -9.95 53.78 9.09
CA SER A 114 -10.13 54.00 10.52
C SER A 114 -9.62 55.36 10.96
N HIS A 115 -8.47 55.76 10.43
CA HIS A 115 -7.93 57.13 10.74
C HIS A 115 -8.82 58.24 10.19
N ARG A 116 -9.38 58.09 8.99
CA ARG A 116 -10.36 59.07 8.44
C ARG A 116 -11.64 59.13 9.28
N TYR A 117 -12.14 58.01 9.74
CA TYR A 117 -13.29 57.95 10.63
C TYR A 117 -13.00 58.69 11.96
N ILE A 118 -11.86 58.38 12.59
CA ILE A 118 -11.46 59.05 13.85
C ILE A 118 -11.34 60.57 13.62
N SER A 119 -10.69 60.99 12.53
CA SER A 119 -10.56 62.40 12.18
C SER A 119 -11.91 63.09 11.97
N ALA A 120 -12.89 62.39 11.36
CA ALA A 120 -14.25 62.92 11.18
C ALA A 120 -14.98 63.07 12.49
N VAL A 121 -14.79 62.11 13.44
CA VAL A 121 -15.36 62.22 14.80
C VAL A 121 -14.73 63.38 15.57
N ASP A 122 -13.40 63.54 15.51
CA ASP A 122 -12.66 64.60 16.26
C ASP A 122 -12.94 66.00 15.71
N ALA A 123 -13.21 66.12 14.40
CA ALA A 123 -13.52 67.40 13.76
C ALA A 123 -14.87 67.99 14.17
N HIS A 124 -15.78 67.16 14.71
CA HIS A 124 -17.14 67.55 15.01
C HIS A 124 -17.53 67.21 16.47
N ASP A 125 -17.45 68.24 17.33
CA ASP A 125 -17.95 68.18 18.72
C ASP A 125 -19.48 68.37 18.71
N LEU A 126 -20.21 67.24 18.61
CA LEU A 126 -21.68 67.20 18.60
C LEU A 126 -22.32 67.41 19.99
N ASP A 127 -21.51 67.44 21.04
CA ASP A 127 -22.00 67.57 22.42
C ASP A 127 -22.18 69.08 22.86
N ARG A 128 -21.72 70.01 22.01
CA ARG A 128 -21.89 71.45 22.26
C ARG A 128 -23.34 71.88 22.14
N ASP A 129 -23.82 72.64 23.07
CA ASP A 129 -25.20 73.15 23.12
C ASP A 129 -25.54 74.22 22.06
N ASP A 130 -24.49 74.93 21.52
CA ASP A 130 -24.56 76.00 20.55
C ASP A 130 -24.25 75.57 19.12
N LEU A 131 -24.45 74.25 18.75
CA LEU A 131 -24.10 73.71 17.43
C LEU A 131 -24.99 74.30 16.34
N GLU A 132 -24.38 74.99 15.38
CA GLU A 132 -25.11 75.55 14.23
C GLU A 132 -25.68 74.47 13.33
N PRO A 133 -26.92 74.64 12.80
CA PRO A 133 -27.57 73.65 11.90
C PRO A 133 -26.76 73.29 10.64
N SER A 134 -25.95 74.22 10.14
CA SER A 134 -25.03 73.99 9.03
C SER A 134 -23.88 73.07 9.39
N THR A 135 -23.31 73.23 10.59
CA THR A 135 -22.24 72.37 11.14
C THR A 135 -22.75 70.95 11.42
N ALA A 136 -23.94 70.81 11.99
CA ALA A 136 -24.58 69.50 12.20
C ALA A 136 -24.85 68.76 10.87
N ALA A 137 -25.29 69.47 9.83
CA ALA A 137 -25.49 68.86 8.50
C ALA A 137 -24.17 68.43 7.85
N ARG A 138 -23.09 69.18 8.03
CA ARG A 138 -21.76 68.81 7.54
C ARG A 138 -21.23 67.60 8.33
N ALA A 139 -21.29 67.62 9.64
CA ALA A 139 -20.89 66.50 10.47
C ALA A 139 -21.62 65.19 10.06
N ARG A 140 -22.95 65.26 9.90
CA ARG A 140 -23.73 64.11 9.43
C ARG A 140 -23.17 63.60 8.08
N SER A 141 -22.96 64.47 7.07
CA SER A 141 -22.48 64.05 5.77
C SER A 141 -21.08 63.45 5.80
N GLU A 142 -20.18 63.94 6.65
CA GLU A 142 -18.82 63.43 6.81
C GLU A 142 -18.82 62.09 7.53
N LEU A 143 -19.66 61.91 8.57
CA LEU A 143 -19.82 60.65 9.29
C LEU A 143 -20.54 59.58 8.48
N GLU A 144 -21.55 59.94 7.65
CA GLU A 144 -22.18 59.01 6.70
C GLU A 144 -21.16 58.52 5.67
N LYS A 145 -20.29 59.45 5.12
CA LYS A 145 -19.21 59.01 4.21
C LYS A 145 -18.19 58.09 4.87
N ALA A 146 -17.78 58.41 6.10
CA ALA A 146 -16.87 57.56 6.87
C ALA A 146 -17.47 56.19 7.11
N LYS A 147 -18.76 56.11 7.47
CA LYS A 147 -19.49 54.86 7.59
C LYS A 147 -19.49 54.06 6.27
N ASP A 148 -19.82 54.70 5.16
CA ASP A 148 -19.83 54.04 3.83
C ASP A 148 -18.44 53.47 3.44
N GLU A 149 -17.36 54.16 3.82
CA GLU A 149 -15.98 53.70 3.64
C GLU A 149 -15.67 52.49 4.52
N LEU A 150 -16.10 52.53 5.82
CA LEU A 150 -15.97 51.41 6.74
C LEU A 150 -16.73 50.16 6.24
N ASP A 151 -17.97 50.32 5.76
CA ASP A 151 -18.78 49.26 5.25
C ASP A 151 -18.18 48.62 3.97
N ARG A 152 -17.57 49.45 3.09
CA ARG A 152 -16.90 48.97 1.88
C ARG A 152 -15.68 48.12 2.25
N ILE A 153 -14.81 48.60 3.12
CA ILE A 153 -13.61 47.87 3.51
C ILE A 153 -13.97 46.60 4.30
N LYS A 154 -15.06 46.65 5.10
CA LYS A 154 -15.58 45.46 5.77
C LYS A 154 -16.05 44.42 4.75
N SER A 155 -16.77 44.82 3.70
CA SER A 155 -17.21 43.92 2.62
C SER A 155 -16.02 43.29 1.86
N GLU A 156 -14.89 44.01 1.74
CA GLU A 156 -13.68 43.45 1.16
C GLU A 156 -13.03 42.43 2.11
N LEU A 157 -13.02 42.75 3.43
CA LEU A 157 -12.54 41.86 4.48
C LEU A 157 -13.36 40.53 4.49
N ASP A 158 -14.69 40.61 4.40
CA ASP A 158 -15.59 39.48 4.40
C ASP A 158 -15.36 38.58 3.15
N ARG A 159 -15.11 39.19 1.97
CA ARG A 159 -14.75 38.42 0.76
C ARG A 159 -13.40 37.75 0.89
N PHE A 160 -12.45 38.43 1.50
CA PHE A 160 -11.13 37.87 1.74
C PHE A 160 -11.23 36.68 2.71
N GLU A 161 -12.00 36.80 3.80
CA GLU A 161 -12.28 35.73 4.75
C GLU A 161 -12.88 34.48 4.05
N GLN A 162 -13.89 34.69 3.20
CA GLN A 162 -14.48 33.61 2.41
C GLN A 162 -13.46 32.90 1.52
N GLY A 163 -12.51 33.65 0.96
CA GLY A 163 -11.41 33.08 0.17
C GLY A 163 -10.40 32.26 0.98
N LEU A 164 -10.32 32.47 2.30
CA LEU A 164 -9.42 31.72 3.19
C LEU A 164 -10.01 30.42 3.71
N ALA A 165 -11.33 30.19 3.61
CA ALA A 165 -11.99 29.01 4.15
C ALA A 165 -11.28 27.69 3.78
N PRO A 166 -10.87 27.43 2.52
CA PRO A 166 -10.17 26.18 2.19
C PRO A 166 -8.80 26.01 2.85
N LEU A 167 -8.09 27.12 3.11
CA LEU A 167 -6.78 27.09 3.80
C LEU A 167 -6.97 26.89 5.30
N LEU A 168 -7.99 27.50 5.89
CA LEU A 168 -8.34 27.36 7.30
C LEU A 168 -8.79 25.93 7.60
N ASP A 169 -9.73 25.37 6.80
CA ASP A 169 -10.18 23.99 6.93
C ASP A 169 -9.02 23.00 6.86
N LYS A 170 -8.08 23.23 5.92
CA LYS A 170 -6.88 22.41 5.80
C LYS A 170 -6.00 22.50 7.04
N ALA A 171 -5.78 23.70 7.59
CA ALA A 171 -4.96 23.93 8.77
C ALA A 171 -5.58 23.29 10.01
N GLU A 172 -6.88 23.47 10.22
CA GLU A 172 -7.62 22.86 11.32
C GLU A 172 -7.60 21.31 11.25
N ASN A 173 -7.81 20.76 10.07
CA ASN A 173 -7.71 19.31 9.85
C ASN A 173 -6.31 18.77 10.16
N GLN A 174 -5.24 19.49 9.82
CA GLN A 174 -3.88 19.07 10.15
C GLN A 174 -3.62 19.14 11.66
N LEU A 175 -4.09 20.19 12.33
CA LEU A 175 -4.01 20.32 13.78
C LEU A 175 -4.77 19.19 14.50
N ALA A 176 -5.99 18.90 14.07
CA ALA A 176 -6.81 17.83 14.64
C ALA A 176 -6.17 16.44 14.48
N ARG A 177 -5.41 16.23 13.41
CA ARG A 177 -4.70 14.95 13.14
C ARG A 177 -3.39 14.82 13.90
N LEU A 178 -2.78 15.91 14.34
CA LEU A 178 -1.43 15.92 14.89
C LEU A 178 -1.30 15.07 16.16
N ALA A 179 -2.09 15.35 17.19
CA ALA A 179 -2.03 14.65 18.48
C ALA A 179 -2.32 13.13 18.33
N PRO A 180 -3.38 12.72 17.61
CA PRO A 180 -3.62 11.30 17.36
C PRO A 180 -2.52 10.61 16.55
N ALA A 181 -1.87 11.29 15.60
CA ALA A 181 -0.79 10.70 14.81
C ALA A 181 0.48 10.48 15.65
N VAL A 182 0.86 11.46 16.47
CA VAL A 182 2.00 11.35 17.39
C VAL A 182 1.77 10.23 18.41
N GLU A 183 0.57 10.14 18.97
CA GLU A 183 0.24 9.10 19.94
C GLU A 183 0.26 7.71 19.32
N ARG A 184 -0.31 7.56 18.12
CA ARG A 184 -0.23 6.28 17.38
C ARG A 184 1.21 5.88 17.09
N ALA A 185 2.05 6.82 16.66
CA ALA A 185 3.47 6.54 16.43
C ALA A 185 4.17 6.01 17.69
N LYS A 186 3.92 6.64 18.84
CA LYS A 186 4.46 6.21 20.15
C LYS A 186 3.95 4.82 20.53
N GLN A 187 2.66 4.57 20.41
CA GLN A 187 2.05 3.27 20.71
C GLN A 187 2.59 2.16 19.80
N THR A 188 2.76 2.45 18.52
CA THR A 188 3.32 1.48 17.57
C THR A 188 4.78 1.18 17.89
N LEU A 189 5.58 2.18 18.29
CA LEU A 189 6.96 1.97 18.76
C LEU A 189 7.03 1.06 19.99
N LEU A 190 6.15 1.31 20.99
CA LEU A 190 6.07 0.45 22.16
C LEU A 190 5.65 -0.99 21.81
N SER A 191 4.69 -1.12 20.89
CA SER A 191 4.25 -2.44 20.41
C SER A 191 5.37 -3.17 19.67
N ALA A 192 6.15 -2.46 18.85
CA ALA A 192 7.32 -3.02 18.17
C ALA A 192 8.40 -3.47 19.15
N SER A 193 8.68 -2.68 20.20
CA SER A 193 9.60 -3.05 21.27
C SER A 193 9.14 -4.31 21.99
N ASN A 194 7.86 -4.40 22.37
CA ASN A 194 7.29 -5.56 23.03
C ASN A 194 7.35 -6.82 22.15
N ALA A 195 7.09 -6.69 20.85
CA ALA A 195 7.20 -7.79 19.88
C ALA A 195 8.65 -8.31 19.79
N LEU A 196 9.64 -7.40 19.78
CA LEU A 196 11.06 -7.77 19.81
C LEU A 196 11.43 -8.50 21.10
N ASP A 197 10.97 -8.03 22.26
CA ASP A 197 11.25 -8.66 23.53
C ASP A 197 10.59 -10.05 23.61
N THR A 198 9.39 -10.20 23.06
CA THR A 198 8.71 -11.50 22.94
C THR A 198 9.49 -12.46 22.04
N ALA A 199 9.97 -12.00 20.88
CA ALA A 199 10.79 -12.81 19.98
C ALA A 199 12.10 -13.24 20.66
N ARG A 200 12.77 -12.35 21.39
CA ARG A 200 13.99 -12.65 22.15
C ARG A 200 13.73 -13.64 23.31
N ALA A 201 12.62 -13.48 24.02
CA ALA A 201 12.23 -14.42 25.07
C ALA A 201 11.97 -15.82 24.52
N ALA A 202 11.54 -15.95 23.26
CA ALA A 202 11.42 -17.21 22.54
C ALA A 202 12.75 -17.73 21.98
N GLY A 203 13.89 -17.11 22.31
CA GLY A 203 15.23 -17.50 21.85
C GLY A 203 15.54 -17.12 20.39
N LEU A 204 14.73 -16.23 19.80
CA LEU A 204 14.93 -15.78 18.42
C LEU A 204 15.82 -14.53 18.36
N ARG A 205 16.77 -14.51 17.44
CA ARG A 205 17.60 -13.33 17.18
C ARG A 205 16.78 -12.29 16.41
N ALA A 206 16.75 -11.07 16.96
CA ALA A 206 16.06 -9.94 16.38
C ALA A 206 16.98 -8.69 16.36
N ASP A 207 18.29 -8.90 16.23
CA ASP A 207 19.30 -7.83 16.37
C ASP A 207 19.18 -6.80 15.25
N ASP A 208 18.93 -7.23 14.01
CA ASP A 208 18.71 -6.33 12.86
C ASP A 208 17.44 -5.49 13.05
N LEU A 209 16.37 -6.11 13.55
CA LEU A 209 15.11 -5.40 13.84
C LEU A 209 15.30 -4.43 15.01
N ALA A 210 16.04 -4.82 16.02
CA ALA A 210 16.37 -3.94 17.15
C ALA A 210 17.26 -2.77 16.72
N ALA A 211 18.24 -2.99 15.83
CA ALA A 211 19.03 -1.91 15.25
C ALA A 211 18.14 -0.93 14.44
N ARG A 212 17.24 -1.45 13.61
CA ARG A 212 16.24 -0.63 12.89
C ARG A 212 15.36 0.16 13.86
N LEU A 213 14.86 -0.46 14.92
CA LEU A 213 14.06 0.24 15.94
C LEU A 213 14.86 1.34 16.63
N ALA A 214 16.14 1.10 16.94
CA ALA A 214 17.01 2.08 17.56
C ALA A 214 17.22 3.33 16.68
N THR A 215 17.20 3.19 15.35
CA THR A 215 17.29 4.34 14.42
C THR A 215 16.09 5.29 14.52
N LEU A 216 14.96 4.83 15.06
CA LEU A 216 13.76 5.66 15.28
C LEU A 216 13.84 6.48 16.58
N GLY A 217 14.80 6.22 17.47
CA GLY A 217 15.00 6.95 18.71
C GLY A 217 15.16 8.46 18.53
N PRO A 218 16.05 8.96 17.66
CA PRO A 218 16.19 10.38 17.35
C PRO A 218 14.90 11.00 16.80
N GLU A 219 14.14 10.27 16.01
CA GLU A 219 12.87 10.75 15.46
C GLU A 219 11.80 10.87 16.56
N LEU A 220 11.77 9.93 17.51
CA LEU A 220 10.91 10.02 18.69
C LEU A 220 11.26 11.26 19.55
N THR A 221 12.54 11.56 19.70
CA THR A 221 12.98 12.78 20.43
C THR A 221 12.42 14.03 19.76
N LYS A 222 12.53 14.14 18.44
CA LYS A 222 11.97 15.28 17.68
C LYS A 222 10.43 15.34 17.77
N LEU A 223 9.74 14.19 17.78
CA LEU A 223 8.30 14.13 18.00
C LEU A 223 7.92 14.66 19.40
N ASN A 224 8.75 14.38 20.41
CA ASN A 224 8.54 14.87 21.77
C ASN A 224 8.85 16.38 21.93
N GLU A 225 9.75 16.93 21.10
CA GLU A 225 9.99 18.38 21.05
C GLU A 225 8.77 19.14 20.50
N GLY A 226 7.90 18.47 19.78
CA GLY A 226 6.60 18.94 19.35
C GLY A 226 6.61 19.85 18.12
N ALA A 227 5.40 20.18 17.66
CA ALA A 227 5.17 20.97 16.46
C ALA A 227 5.61 22.44 16.59
N GLY A 228 5.71 22.95 17.80
CA GLY A 228 6.18 24.33 18.03
C GLY A 228 7.63 24.55 17.58
N ARG A 229 8.45 23.49 17.56
CA ARG A 229 9.86 23.57 17.14
C ARG A 229 10.11 23.18 15.70
N HIS A 230 9.31 22.26 15.18
CA HIS A 230 9.52 21.65 13.86
C HIS A 230 8.41 21.95 12.84
N GLY A 231 7.35 22.64 13.25
CA GLY A 231 6.16 22.86 12.45
C GLY A 231 5.19 21.67 12.46
N VAL A 232 3.90 21.96 12.24
CA VAL A 232 2.82 20.94 12.30
C VAL A 232 2.93 19.93 11.16
N ALA A 233 3.15 20.40 9.94
CA ALA A 233 3.23 19.54 8.75
C ALA A 233 4.41 18.55 8.85
N GLU A 234 5.59 19.03 9.25
CA GLU A 234 6.77 18.18 9.39
C GLU A 234 6.60 17.17 10.53
N THR A 235 6.05 17.59 11.67
CA THR A 235 5.79 16.70 12.80
C THR A 235 4.79 15.60 12.44
N LEU A 236 3.73 15.94 11.69
CA LEU A 236 2.76 14.97 11.20
C LEU A 236 3.39 13.96 10.26
N GLN A 237 4.16 14.41 9.25
CA GLN A 237 4.87 13.53 8.34
C GLN A 237 5.88 12.62 9.06
N ARG A 238 6.56 13.14 10.06
CA ARG A 238 7.50 12.39 10.90
C ARG A 238 6.77 11.32 11.70
N ALA A 239 5.65 11.65 12.33
CA ALA A 239 4.84 10.69 13.07
C ALA A 239 4.35 9.55 12.16
N GLU A 240 3.88 9.86 10.95
CA GLU A 240 3.43 8.88 9.98
C GLU A 240 4.58 7.97 9.46
N ARG A 241 5.80 8.51 9.30
CA ARG A 241 6.97 7.70 8.96
C ARG A 241 7.35 6.76 10.10
N VAL A 242 7.50 7.30 11.30
CA VAL A 242 7.85 6.50 12.49
C VAL A 242 6.82 5.40 12.73
N GLN A 243 5.53 5.70 12.58
CA GLN A 243 4.47 4.71 12.70
C GLN A 243 4.63 3.58 11.69
N ARG A 244 4.85 3.89 10.40
CA ARG A 244 5.02 2.86 9.35
C ARG A 244 6.24 2.00 9.59
N ASP A 245 7.37 2.60 9.93
CA ASP A 245 8.63 1.89 10.15
C ASP A 245 8.54 0.98 11.39
N ALA A 246 7.95 1.49 12.48
CA ALA A 246 7.69 0.70 13.67
C ALA A 246 6.70 -0.45 13.43
N GLU A 247 5.66 -0.22 12.62
CA GLU A 247 4.69 -1.26 12.24
C GLU A 247 5.34 -2.38 11.42
N SER A 248 6.24 -2.03 10.49
CA SER A 248 7.02 -3.01 9.73
C SER A 248 7.87 -3.87 10.67
N ILE A 249 8.59 -3.24 11.61
CA ILE A 249 9.42 -3.94 12.59
C ILE A 249 8.56 -4.86 13.47
N ARG A 250 7.41 -4.36 13.95
CA ARG A 250 6.48 -5.15 14.77
C ARG A 250 6.02 -6.40 14.03
N THR A 251 5.53 -6.23 12.81
CA THR A 251 5.02 -7.34 11.98
C THR A 251 6.10 -8.36 11.67
N GLU A 252 7.32 -7.91 11.37
CA GLU A 252 8.46 -8.79 11.13
C GLU A 252 8.85 -9.57 12.40
N ALA A 253 8.87 -8.92 13.57
CA ALA A 253 9.18 -9.56 14.86
C ALA A 253 8.12 -10.59 15.25
N GLU A 254 6.84 -10.25 15.12
CA GLU A 254 5.71 -11.16 15.39
C GLU A 254 5.71 -12.37 14.45
N GLY A 255 6.20 -12.22 13.22
CA GLY A 255 6.30 -13.30 12.23
C GLY A 255 7.50 -14.26 12.43
N LEU A 256 8.49 -13.91 13.26
CA LEU A 256 9.70 -14.75 13.45
C LEU A 256 9.38 -16.17 14.00
N PRO A 257 8.53 -16.34 15.02
CA PRO A 257 8.21 -17.66 15.54
C PRO A 257 7.53 -18.56 14.50
N GLU A 258 6.60 -18.02 13.73
CA GLU A 258 5.91 -18.77 12.68
C GLU A 258 6.88 -19.19 11.56
N ARG A 259 7.78 -18.28 11.15
CA ARG A 259 8.83 -18.58 10.17
C ARG A 259 9.75 -19.70 10.63
N ALA A 260 10.17 -19.67 11.90
CA ALA A 260 10.98 -20.72 12.49
C ALA A 260 10.26 -22.08 12.47
N GLN A 261 9.01 -22.13 12.89
CA GLN A 261 8.19 -23.35 12.88
C GLN A 261 7.95 -23.88 11.47
N GLU A 262 7.75 -23.01 10.50
CA GLU A 262 7.56 -23.41 9.10
C GLU A 262 8.84 -24.07 8.54
N ILE A 263 10.01 -23.52 8.84
CA ILE A 263 11.30 -24.12 8.44
C ILE A 263 11.46 -25.48 9.11
N ASP A 264 11.16 -25.61 10.41
CA ASP A 264 11.23 -26.88 11.14
C ASP A 264 10.30 -27.93 10.52
N ARG A 265 9.05 -27.58 10.20
CA ARG A 265 8.10 -28.47 9.51
C ARG A 265 8.63 -28.93 8.16
N ARG A 266 9.19 -28.01 7.37
CA ARG A 266 9.78 -28.33 6.05
C ARG A 266 10.99 -29.23 6.17
N LEU A 267 11.88 -28.98 7.13
CA LEU A 267 13.04 -29.84 7.41
C LEU A 267 12.61 -31.29 7.68
N VAL A 268 11.63 -31.49 8.55
CA VAL A 268 11.10 -32.82 8.87
C VAL A 268 10.48 -33.48 7.66
N SER A 269 9.61 -32.77 6.94
CA SER A 269 8.92 -33.28 5.77
C SER A 269 9.88 -33.68 4.65
N LEU A 270 10.88 -32.84 4.34
CA LEU A 270 11.85 -33.12 3.30
C LEU A 270 12.85 -34.24 3.69
N ARG A 271 13.20 -34.39 4.97
CA ARG A 271 13.97 -35.54 5.47
C ARG A 271 13.21 -36.84 5.26
N THR A 272 11.93 -36.89 5.65
CA THR A 272 11.09 -38.07 5.43
C THR A 272 10.96 -38.42 3.94
N ARG A 273 10.79 -37.39 3.11
CA ARG A 273 10.71 -37.58 1.65
C ARG A 273 12.03 -38.07 1.05
N ALA A 274 13.19 -37.54 1.48
CA ALA A 274 14.50 -37.99 1.05
C ALA A 274 14.72 -39.48 1.39
N GLN A 275 14.38 -39.89 2.60
CA GLN A 275 14.48 -41.28 3.02
C GLN A 275 13.55 -42.23 2.21
N ALA A 276 12.30 -41.80 1.97
CA ALA A 276 11.37 -42.56 1.14
C ALA A 276 11.89 -42.72 -0.31
N LEU A 277 12.48 -41.64 -0.83
CA LEU A 277 13.03 -41.64 -2.19
C LEU A 277 14.31 -42.48 -2.27
N ALA A 278 15.15 -42.47 -1.23
CA ALA A 278 16.32 -43.37 -1.14
C ALA A 278 15.89 -44.86 -1.25
N ASN A 279 14.84 -45.24 -0.51
CA ASN A 279 14.29 -46.59 -0.56
C ASN A 279 13.72 -46.94 -1.95
N ARG A 280 13.02 -45.99 -2.61
CA ARG A 280 12.49 -46.17 -3.95
C ARG A 280 13.59 -46.24 -5.01
N ALA A 281 14.64 -45.45 -4.90
CA ALA A 281 15.79 -45.48 -5.77
C ALA A 281 16.46 -46.89 -5.76
N GLY A 282 16.54 -47.54 -4.59
CA GLY A 282 17.00 -48.91 -4.47
C GLY A 282 16.19 -49.94 -5.27
N SER A 283 14.91 -49.66 -5.57
CA SER A 283 14.07 -50.55 -6.38
C SER A 283 14.25 -50.39 -7.91
N VAL A 284 15.04 -49.42 -8.36
CA VAL A 284 15.26 -49.16 -9.81
C VAL A 284 16.16 -50.22 -10.42
N GLU A 285 17.18 -50.72 -9.72
CA GLU A 285 18.07 -51.76 -10.26
C GLU A 285 17.36 -53.10 -10.54
N PRO A 286 16.47 -53.60 -9.66
CA PRO A 286 15.58 -54.72 -10.03
C PRO A 286 14.75 -54.49 -11.29
N VAL A 287 14.19 -53.25 -11.45
CA VAL A 287 13.42 -52.90 -12.67
C VAL A 287 14.32 -52.91 -13.91
N LEU A 288 15.52 -52.36 -13.83
CA LEU A 288 16.50 -52.38 -14.93
C LEU A 288 16.95 -53.79 -15.27
N SER A 289 17.11 -54.65 -14.28
CA SER A 289 17.44 -56.08 -14.46
C SER A 289 16.36 -56.80 -15.25
N GLU A 290 15.08 -56.48 -14.92
CA GLU A 290 13.93 -57.05 -15.65
C GLU A 290 13.83 -56.50 -17.07
N LEU A 291 14.10 -55.22 -17.30
CA LEU A 291 14.16 -54.60 -18.62
C LEU A 291 15.25 -55.21 -19.49
N ARG A 292 16.46 -55.42 -18.96
CA ARG A 292 17.59 -56.06 -19.67
C ARG A 292 17.29 -57.49 -20.10
N ARG A 293 16.55 -58.21 -19.27
CA ARG A 293 16.20 -59.61 -19.55
C ARG A 293 15.16 -59.72 -20.65
N ARG A 294 14.23 -58.78 -20.76
CA ARG A 294 13.02 -58.92 -21.60
C ARG A 294 13.01 -58.06 -22.85
N PHE A 295 13.74 -56.97 -22.86
CA PHE A 295 13.67 -55.96 -23.90
C PHE A 295 15.05 -55.66 -24.49
N THR A 296 15.07 -55.12 -25.70
CA THR A 296 16.30 -54.68 -26.38
C THR A 296 16.94 -53.49 -25.67
N ALA A 297 18.26 -53.28 -25.83
CA ALA A 297 19.00 -52.20 -25.20
C ALA A 297 18.40 -50.83 -25.49
N ALA A 298 17.87 -50.61 -26.68
CA ALA A 298 17.19 -49.35 -27.06
C ALA A 298 16.01 -48.98 -26.13
N CYS A 299 15.40 -49.98 -25.48
CA CYS A 299 14.26 -49.76 -24.57
C CYS A 299 14.65 -49.24 -23.15
N TRP A 300 15.92 -49.35 -22.72
CA TRP A 300 16.32 -49.09 -21.36
C TRP A 300 17.70 -48.46 -21.17
N GLN A 301 18.54 -48.37 -22.22
CA GLN A 301 19.92 -47.85 -22.10
C GLN A 301 20.01 -46.43 -21.52
N ASP A 302 19.02 -45.59 -21.78
CA ASP A 302 18.90 -44.23 -21.27
C ASP A 302 18.63 -44.20 -19.75
N LEU A 303 18.09 -45.28 -19.20
CA LEU A 303 17.80 -45.43 -17.76
C LEU A 303 18.94 -46.03 -16.96
N GLN A 304 20.01 -46.51 -17.63
CA GLN A 304 21.07 -47.27 -16.99
C GLN A 304 21.77 -46.53 -15.83
N GLN A 305 21.88 -45.21 -15.92
CA GLN A 305 22.54 -44.40 -14.90
C GLN A 305 21.57 -43.87 -13.81
N VAL A 306 20.28 -44.10 -13.94
CA VAL A 306 19.25 -43.60 -13.01
C VAL A 306 19.51 -44.06 -11.54
N PRO A 307 19.87 -45.31 -11.24
CA PRO A 307 20.16 -45.73 -9.86
C PRO A 307 21.28 -44.89 -9.22
N ASP A 308 22.41 -44.74 -9.92
CA ASP A 308 23.58 -44.02 -9.44
C ASP A 308 23.30 -42.50 -9.30
N GLN A 309 22.65 -41.93 -10.30
CA GLN A 309 22.22 -40.53 -10.28
C GLN A 309 21.22 -40.26 -9.15
N ALA A 310 20.25 -41.14 -8.96
CA ALA A 310 19.28 -41.01 -7.87
C ALA A 310 19.95 -41.10 -6.49
N ALA A 311 20.85 -42.05 -6.31
CA ALA A 311 21.63 -42.20 -5.08
C ALA A 311 22.50 -40.96 -4.81
N ALA A 312 23.16 -40.40 -5.84
CA ALA A 312 23.96 -39.19 -5.71
C ALA A 312 23.10 -37.97 -5.37
N SER A 313 21.95 -37.79 -6.03
CA SER A 313 21.02 -36.69 -5.80
C SER A 313 20.41 -36.73 -4.39
N VAL A 314 20.09 -37.94 -3.89
CA VAL A 314 19.59 -38.12 -2.51
C VAL A 314 20.67 -37.71 -1.50
N ARG A 315 21.94 -38.20 -1.67
CA ARG A 315 23.05 -37.79 -0.81
C ARG A 315 23.26 -36.28 -0.82
N GLN A 316 23.20 -35.64 -1.97
CA GLN A 316 23.29 -34.18 -2.10
C GLN A 316 22.13 -33.47 -1.39
N ALA A 317 20.90 -34.00 -1.52
CA ALA A 317 19.74 -33.48 -0.80
C ALA A 317 19.88 -33.60 0.72
N GLU A 318 20.42 -34.72 1.23
CA GLU A 318 20.70 -34.93 2.66
C GLU A 318 21.77 -33.97 3.18
N GLU A 319 22.81 -33.69 2.37
CA GLU A 319 23.82 -32.69 2.70
C GLU A 319 23.22 -31.30 2.81
N LYS A 320 22.41 -30.91 1.81
CA LYS A 320 21.72 -29.62 1.83
C LYS A 320 20.68 -29.52 2.98
N LEU A 321 20.08 -30.62 3.39
CA LEU A 321 19.23 -30.67 4.58
C LEU A 321 20.00 -30.45 5.87
N ARG A 322 21.24 -30.96 5.97
CA ARG A 322 22.11 -30.66 7.12
C ARG A 322 22.51 -29.19 7.15
N GLU A 323 22.94 -28.63 5.98
CA GLU A 323 23.25 -27.20 5.86
C GLU A 323 22.04 -26.33 6.23
N ALA A 324 20.84 -26.69 5.77
CA ALA A 324 19.61 -25.97 6.10
C ALA A 324 19.30 -26.05 7.62
N GLY A 325 19.57 -27.18 8.26
CA GLY A 325 19.46 -27.34 9.72
C GLY A 325 20.42 -26.41 10.46
N SER A 326 21.69 -26.36 10.05
CA SER A 326 22.69 -25.44 10.65
C SER A 326 22.29 -23.96 10.43
N ALA A 327 21.86 -23.61 9.22
CA ALA A 327 21.38 -22.25 8.93
C ALA A 327 20.15 -21.88 9.80
N ARG A 328 19.26 -22.83 10.07
CA ARG A 328 18.13 -22.65 10.99
C ARG A 328 18.59 -22.46 12.43
N GLU A 329 19.53 -23.26 12.92
CA GLU A 329 20.09 -23.12 14.27
C GLU A 329 20.82 -21.78 14.45
N GLU A 330 21.51 -21.32 13.42
CA GLU A 330 22.14 -20.01 13.37
C GLU A 330 21.14 -18.87 13.10
N GLN A 331 19.86 -19.21 12.86
CA GLN A 331 18.78 -18.29 12.56
C GLN A 331 18.99 -17.47 11.27
N ARG A 332 19.69 -18.04 10.30
CA ARG A 332 19.86 -17.52 8.94
C ARG A 332 18.66 -17.97 8.07
N TRP A 333 17.52 -17.33 8.31
CA TRP A 333 16.22 -17.74 7.76
C TRP A 333 16.17 -17.78 6.24
N ALA A 334 16.79 -16.78 5.57
CA ALA A 334 16.86 -16.71 4.12
C ALA A 334 17.64 -17.88 3.55
N ASP A 335 18.82 -18.19 4.12
CA ASP A 335 19.68 -19.29 3.70
C ASP A 335 18.99 -20.64 3.90
N ALA A 336 18.39 -20.86 5.07
CA ALA A 336 17.63 -22.06 5.34
C ALA A 336 16.50 -22.27 4.33
N THR A 337 15.75 -21.21 4.00
CA THR A 337 14.65 -21.27 3.03
C THR A 337 15.16 -21.58 1.62
N ALA A 338 16.25 -20.97 1.18
CA ALA A 338 16.87 -21.22 -0.13
C ALA A 338 17.38 -22.65 -0.27
N LEU A 339 18.05 -23.16 0.77
CA LEU A 339 18.54 -24.54 0.83
C LEU A 339 17.40 -25.55 0.76
N LEU A 340 16.29 -25.33 1.50
CA LEU A 340 15.10 -26.18 1.44
C LEU A 340 14.43 -26.14 0.05
N GLY A 341 14.46 -25.00 -0.64
CA GLY A 341 14.04 -24.89 -2.04
C GLY A 341 14.88 -25.77 -2.97
N THR A 342 16.20 -25.73 -2.82
CA THR A 342 17.14 -26.59 -3.57
C THR A 342 16.90 -28.07 -3.31
N VAL A 343 16.74 -28.46 -2.04
CA VAL A 343 16.39 -29.84 -1.67
C VAL A 343 15.11 -30.30 -2.35
N ARG A 344 14.08 -29.49 -2.31
CA ARG A 344 12.80 -29.82 -2.96
C ARG A 344 12.95 -30.05 -4.46
N ALA A 345 13.73 -29.22 -5.15
CA ALA A 345 13.99 -29.36 -6.58
C ALA A 345 14.75 -30.68 -6.88
N LEU A 346 15.81 -30.98 -6.12
CA LEU A 346 16.56 -32.23 -6.24
C LEU A 346 15.68 -33.46 -6.03
N LEU A 347 14.85 -33.46 -4.98
CA LEU A 347 13.96 -34.59 -4.70
C LEU A 347 12.86 -34.73 -5.76
N ASN A 348 12.35 -33.65 -6.35
CA ASN A 348 11.38 -33.71 -7.43
C ASN A 348 11.97 -34.35 -8.67
N SER A 349 13.12 -33.86 -9.14
CA SER A 349 13.76 -34.39 -10.35
C SER A 349 14.19 -35.86 -10.18
N THR A 350 14.64 -36.23 -8.98
CA THR A 350 15.00 -37.62 -8.66
C THR A 350 13.76 -38.52 -8.64
N ASP A 351 12.65 -38.06 -8.07
CA ASP A 351 11.39 -38.80 -8.02
C ASP A 351 10.81 -39.03 -9.42
N GLU A 352 10.90 -38.04 -10.32
CA GLU A 352 10.52 -38.17 -11.72
C GLU A 352 11.38 -39.23 -12.45
N ALA A 353 12.70 -39.19 -12.25
CA ALA A 353 13.61 -40.19 -12.88
C ALA A 353 13.36 -41.61 -12.38
N VAL A 354 13.20 -41.78 -11.06
CA VAL A 354 12.90 -43.08 -10.43
C VAL A 354 11.53 -43.61 -10.88
N SER A 355 10.53 -42.75 -10.97
CA SER A 355 9.18 -43.12 -11.44
C SER A 355 9.20 -43.50 -12.91
N ALA A 356 9.95 -42.76 -13.76
CA ALA A 356 10.06 -43.05 -15.19
C ALA A 356 10.60 -44.43 -15.45
N ALA A 357 11.51 -44.97 -14.63
CA ALA A 357 12.00 -46.34 -14.79
C ALA A 357 10.89 -47.37 -14.57
N GLY A 358 10.11 -47.23 -13.50
CA GLY A 358 8.97 -48.14 -13.23
C GLY A 358 7.86 -48.03 -14.29
N ASP A 359 7.56 -46.79 -14.72
CA ASP A 359 6.57 -46.54 -15.77
C ASP A 359 7.02 -47.12 -17.11
N ARG A 360 8.33 -47.04 -17.39
CA ARG A 360 8.91 -47.63 -18.62
C ARG A 360 8.65 -49.14 -18.67
N LEU A 361 8.93 -49.87 -17.60
CA LEU A 361 8.68 -51.30 -17.54
C LEU A 361 7.21 -51.62 -17.75
N ARG A 362 6.29 -50.97 -17.05
CA ARG A 362 4.85 -51.18 -17.20
C ARG A 362 4.38 -50.94 -18.67
N ARG A 363 4.76 -49.80 -19.23
CA ARG A 363 4.37 -49.42 -20.61
C ARG A 363 4.94 -50.41 -21.67
N LEU A 364 6.14 -50.92 -21.46
CA LEU A 364 6.74 -51.91 -22.34
C LEU A 364 6.05 -53.28 -22.19
N ASP A 365 5.66 -53.66 -20.97
CA ASP A 365 4.90 -54.88 -20.72
C ASP A 365 3.54 -54.83 -21.40
N ASP A 366 2.80 -53.73 -21.23
CA ASP A 366 1.48 -53.55 -21.82
C ASP A 366 1.54 -53.64 -23.36
N VAL A 367 2.50 -52.96 -23.98
CA VAL A 367 2.63 -52.96 -25.43
C VAL A 367 3.19 -54.27 -25.99
N ALA A 368 4.04 -54.97 -25.23
CA ALA A 368 4.54 -56.28 -25.66
C ALA A 368 3.45 -57.35 -25.59
N GLN A 369 2.49 -57.21 -24.65
CA GLN A 369 1.36 -58.08 -24.51
C GLN A 369 0.31 -57.85 -25.63
N ASP A 370 -0.05 -56.59 -25.91
CA ASP A 370 -1.00 -56.24 -26.98
C ASP A 370 -0.63 -54.89 -27.67
N PRO A 371 0.21 -54.95 -28.72
CA PRO A 371 0.53 -53.77 -29.51
C PRO A 371 -0.68 -53.17 -30.26
N ARG A 372 -1.72 -53.98 -30.53
CA ARG A 372 -2.90 -53.54 -31.29
C ARG A 372 -3.68 -52.44 -30.55
N GLN A 373 -3.75 -52.53 -29.27
CA GLN A 373 -4.45 -51.51 -28.46
C GLN A 373 -3.88 -50.11 -28.72
N GLU A 374 -2.56 -49.96 -28.73
CA GLU A 374 -1.89 -48.68 -28.95
C GLU A 374 -2.02 -48.22 -30.42
N ILE A 375 -1.96 -49.17 -31.38
CA ILE A 375 -2.20 -48.90 -32.79
C ILE A 375 -3.61 -48.37 -33.01
N ASP A 376 -4.61 -49.06 -32.47
CA ASP A 376 -6.02 -48.70 -32.67
C ASP A 376 -6.36 -47.36 -32.00
N ARG A 377 -5.81 -47.11 -30.81
CA ARG A 377 -5.93 -45.81 -30.13
C ARG A 377 -5.38 -44.69 -30.99
N THR A 378 -4.21 -44.86 -31.59
CA THR A 378 -3.56 -43.83 -32.41
C THR A 378 -4.30 -43.66 -33.75
N ARG A 379 -4.72 -44.74 -34.39
CA ARG A 379 -5.56 -44.71 -35.62
C ARG A 379 -6.90 -44.01 -35.37
N PHE A 380 -7.50 -44.25 -34.23
CA PHE A 380 -8.74 -43.58 -33.85
C PHE A 380 -8.55 -42.08 -33.77
N ALA A 381 -7.50 -41.61 -33.06
CA ALA A 381 -7.16 -40.19 -32.94
C ALA A 381 -6.94 -39.52 -34.31
N ILE A 382 -6.20 -40.18 -35.21
CA ILE A 382 -5.97 -39.67 -36.57
C ILE A 382 -7.28 -39.56 -37.36
N ARG A 383 -8.11 -40.61 -37.34
CA ARG A 383 -9.40 -40.62 -38.06
C ARG A 383 -10.37 -39.56 -37.54
N ASP A 384 -10.38 -39.33 -36.23
CA ASP A 384 -11.23 -38.31 -35.64
C ASP A 384 -10.78 -36.91 -36.07
N ALA A 385 -9.47 -36.65 -36.09
CA ALA A 385 -8.90 -35.38 -36.58
C ALA A 385 -9.17 -35.18 -38.09
N GLN A 386 -9.05 -36.23 -38.89
CA GLN A 386 -9.38 -36.20 -40.33
C GLN A 386 -10.87 -35.87 -40.58
N ARG A 387 -11.79 -36.48 -39.81
CA ARG A 387 -13.21 -36.14 -39.86
C ARG A 387 -13.45 -34.66 -39.47
N LEU A 388 -12.76 -34.21 -38.47
CA LEU A 388 -12.86 -32.80 -38.03
C LEU A 388 -12.32 -31.88 -39.13
N ALA A 389 -11.20 -32.17 -39.75
CA ALA A 389 -10.64 -31.38 -40.85
C ALA A 389 -11.57 -31.31 -42.09
N MET A 390 -12.33 -32.37 -42.34
CA MET A 390 -13.31 -32.45 -43.43
C MET A 390 -14.67 -31.82 -43.10
N ALA A 391 -15.00 -31.62 -41.84
CA ALA A 391 -16.33 -31.18 -41.44
C ALA A 391 -16.69 -29.80 -42.02
N GLY A 392 -17.77 -29.77 -42.84
CA GLY A 392 -18.23 -28.59 -43.57
C GLY A 392 -17.43 -28.21 -44.81
N ARG A 393 -16.59 -29.13 -45.33
CA ARG A 393 -15.72 -28.92 -46.52
C ARG A 393 -15.74 -30.12 -47.44
N THR A 394 -15.51 -29.87 -48.75
CA THR A 394 -15.36 -30.94 -49.72
C THR A 394 -13.91 -31.48 -49.80
N THR A 395 -12.94 -30.60 -49.45
CA THR A 395 -11.51 -30.95 -49.37
C THR A 395 -10.92 -30.35 -48.12
N PRO A 396 -10.02 -31.06 -47.39
CA PRO A 396 -9.37 -30.49 -46.22
C PRO A 396 -8.34 -29.44 -46.63
N GLU A 397 -8.10 -28.49 -45.76
CA GLU A 397 -7.02 -27.49 -45.98
C GLU A 397 -5.66 -28.17 -45.97
N PRO A 398 -4.76 -27.84 -46.93
CA PRO A 398 -3.44 -28.46 -47.01
C PRO A 398 -2.61 -28.36 -45.72
N ARG A 399 -2.79 -27.27 -44.94
CA ARG A 399 -2.10 -27.08 -43.65
C ARG A 399 -2.53 -28.07 -42.57
N HIS A 400 -3.75 -28.59 -42.64
CA HIS A 400 -4.25 -29.63 -41.73
C HIS A 400 -4.05 -31.02 -42.33
N ALA A 401 -4.24 -31.18 -43.67
CA ALA A 401 -4.13 -32.46 -44.33
C ALA A 401 -2.71 -33.05 -44.28
N ARG A 402 -1.69 -32.27 -44.64
CA ARG A 402 -0.29 -32.74 -44.68
C ARG A 402 0.19 -33.31 -43.34
N PRO A 403 0.05 -32.58 -42.16
CA PRO A 403 0.45 -33.17 -40.88
C PRO A 403 -0.30 -34.45 -40.52
N LEU A 404 -1.57 -34.60 -40.92
CA LEU A 404 -2.35 -35.80 -40.67
C LEU A 404 -1.93 -36.97 -41.59
N ASP A 405 -1.60 -36.71 -42.86
CA ASP A 405 -1.06 -37.70 -43.78
C ASP A 405 0.34 -38.16 -43.36
N ASP A 406 1.20 -37.22 -42.91
CA ASP A 406 2.50 -37.56 -42.35
C ASP A 406 2.35 -38.39 -41.07
N ALA A 407 1.34 -38.11 -40.22
CA ALA A 407 1.02 -38.87 -39.02
C ALA A 407 0.64 -40.34 -39.36
N VAL A 408 -0.17 -40.56 -40.41
CA VAL A 408 -0.48 -41.90 -40.91
C VAL A 408 0.79 -42.62 -41.33
N GLY A 409 1.61 -41.99 -42.19
CA GLY A 409 2.85 -42.60 -42.68
C GLY A 409 3.87 -42.90 -41.56
N ARG A 410 3.91 -42.05 -40.51
CA ARG A 410 4.76 -42.30 -39.31
C ARG A 410 4.24 -43.52 -38.54
N LEU A 411 2.94 -43.60 -38.29
CA LEU A 411 2.32 -44.73 -37.59
C LEU A 411 2.58 -46.04 -38.37
N ASP A 412 2.37 -46.07 -39.70
CA ASP A 412 2.58 -47.28 -40.49
C ASP A 412 4.04 -47.75 -40.45
N ARG A 413 5.01 -46.83 -40.51
CA ARG A 413 6.44 -47.17 -40.34
C ARG A 413 6.73 -47.67 -38.92
N ALA A 414 6.12 -47.11 -37.89
CA ALA A 414 6.31 -47.56 -36.51
C ALA A 414 5.72 -48.95 -36.30
N VAL A 415 4.58 -49.27 -36.93
CA VAL A 415 3.96 -50.61 -36.91
C VAL A 415 4.83 -51.61 -37.65
N ALA A 416 5.31 -51.29 -38.86
CA ALA A 416 6.19 -52.18 -39.63
C ALA A 416 7.50 -52.53 -38.92
N ALA A 417 7.99 -51.60 -38.05
CA ALA A 417 9.19 -51.85 -37.26
C ALA A 417 9.00 -52.86 -36.12
N LEU A 418 7.75 -53.27 -35.81
CA LEU A 418 7.45 -54.33 -34.84
C LEU A 418 7.61 -55.76 -35.41
N ASP A 419 7.71 -55.96 -36.75
CA ASP A 419 7.78 -57.26 -37.40
C ASP A 419 9.12 -57.96 -37.17
N GLY A 420 9.99 -57.54 -36.29
CA GLY A 420 11.28 -58.09 -35.96
C GLY A 420 11.25 -59.12 -34.83
N ARG A 421 12.28 -60.01 -34.78
CA ARG A 421 12.44 -60.95 -33.67
C ARG A 421 12.61 -60.29 -32.29
N HIS A 422 13.13 -59.04 -32.28
CA HIS A 422 13.37 -58.22 -31.07
C HIS A 422 12.95 -56.77 -31.36
N PRO A 423 11.65 -56.48 -31.31
CA PRO A 423 11.14 -55.16 -31.64
C PRO A 423 11.58 -54.11 -30.61
N ASP A 424 11.84 -52.88 -31.09
CA ASP A 424 12.06 -51.74 -30.25
C ASP A 424 10.71 -51.10 -29.85
N TYR A 425 10.09 -51.68 -28.81
CA TYR A 425 8.81 -51.22 -28.27
C TYR A 425 8.86 -49.80 -27.74
N TRP A 426 10.03 -49.35 -27.26
CA TRP A 426 10.15 -47.98 -26.76
C TRP A 426 10.06 -46.94 -27.87
N ARG A 427 10.77 -47.20 -28.96
CA ARG A 427 10.69 -46.37 -30.17
C ARG A 427 9.26 -46.34 -30.70
N PHE A 428 8.60 -47.50 -30.76
CA PHE A 428 7.20 -47.59 -31.18
C PHE A 428 6.28 -46.72 -30.30
N LEU A 429 6.35 -46.83 -28.97
CA LEU A 429 5.57 -46.01 -28.04
C LEU A 429 5.86 -44.53 -28.19
N THR A 430 7.12 -44.14 -28.34
CA THR A 430 7.53 -42.76 -28.54
C THR A 430 6.98 -42.18 -29.85
N GLU A 431 7.03 -42.95 -30.93
CA GLU A 431 6.50 -42.55 -32.25
C GLU A 431 4.97 -42.41 -32.20
N THR A 432 4.24 -43.36 -31.60
CA THR A 432 2.78 -43.30 -31.50
C THR A 432 2.33 -42.10 -30.61
N GLU A 433 3.06 -41.80 -29.56
CA GLU A 433 2.82 -40.60 -28.72
C GLU A 433 3.09 -39.29 -29.46
N ALA A 434 4.20 -39.23 -30.25
CA ALA A 434 4.52 -38.05 -31.07
C ALA A 434 3.47 -37.87 -32.20
N VAL A 435 2.97 -38.92 -32.76
CA VAL A 435 1.85 -38.90 -33.73
C VAL A 435 0.60 -38.31 -33.06
N ARG A 436 0.19 -38.82 -31.88
CA ARG A 436 -0.98 -38.28 -31.15
C ARG A 436 -0.81 -36.84 -30.78
N THR A 437 0.38 -36.41 -30.35
CA THR A 437 0.68 -35.01 -30.04
C THR A 437 0.51 -34.11 -31.28
N THR A 438 1.02 -34.55 -32.43
CA THR A 438 0.82 -33.86 -33.73
C THR A 438 -0.65 -33.74 -34.09
N VAL A 439 -1.40 -34.83 -33.95
CA VAL A 439 -2.85 -34.86 -34.19
C VAL A 439 -3.61 -33.94 -33.28
N ALA A 440 -3.28 -33.94 -31.96
CA ALA A 440 -3.92 -33.07 -30.97
C ALA A 440 -3.69 -31.59 -31.30
N ARG A 441 -2.48 -31.21 -31.74
CA ARG A 441 -2.17 -29.86 -32.17
C ARG A 441 -3.01 -29.43 -33.38
N VAL A 442 -3.13 -30.28 -34.41
CA VAL A 442 -3.99 -29.99 -35.57
C VAL A 442 -5.45 -29.84 -35.19
N VAL A 443 -5.95 -30.67 -34.27
CA VAL A 443 -7.32 -30.55 -33.74
C VAL A 443 -7.52 -29.20 -33.00
N ALA A 444 -6.54 -28.76 -32.24
CA ALA A 444 -6.61 -27.46 -31.54
C ALA A 444 -6.65 -26.31 -32.55
N GLU A 445 -5.79 -26.30 -33.55
CA GLU A 445 -5.74 -25.30 -34.63
C GLU A 445 -7.10 -25.22 -35.38
N ILE A 446 -7.69 -26.35 -35.74
CA ILE A 446 -9.01 -26.39 -36.42
C ILE A 446 -10.11 -25.81 -35.51
N ARG A 447 -10.08 -26.10 -34.22
CA ARG A 447 -11.07 -25.59 -33.25
C ARG A 447 -10.96 -24.10 -33.05
N GLU A 448 -9.77 -23.56 -32.91
CA GLU A 448 -9.50 -22.14 -32.84
C GLU A 448 -10.02 -21.35 -34.04
N GLU A 449 -9.74 -21.86 -35.26
CA GLU A 449 -10.19 -21.24 -36.49
C GLU A 449 -11.72 -21.21 -36.61
N ARG A 450 -12.40 -22.26 -36.17
CA ARG A 450 -13.86 -22.31 -36.17
C ARG A 450 -14.47 -21.42 -35.10
N GLY A 451 -13.81 -21.30 -33.96
CA GLY A 451 -14.23 -20.39 -32.88
C GLY A 451 -14.10 -18.91 -33.28
N SER A 452 -13.02 -18.55 -33.97
CA SER A 452 -12.79 -17.19 -34.46
C SER A 452 -13.69 -16.81 -35.65
N GLY A 453 -14.08 -17.79 -36.51
CA GLY A 453 -14.98 -17.58 -37.62
C GLY A 453 -16.46 -17.39 -37.21
N SER A 454 -16.86 -17.91 -36.06
CA SER A 454 -18.24 -17.79 -35.54
C SER A 454 -18.53 -16.43 -34.89
N GLY A 455 -17.51 -15.66 -34.49
CA GLY A 455 -17.64 -14.32 -33.89
C GLY A 455 -17.80 -13.18 -34.88
N SER A 456 -17.56 -13.37 -36.19
CA SER A 456 -17.60 -12.30 -37.21
C SER A 456 -18.92 -12.16 -37.98
N GLY A 457 -19.96 -12.94 -37.66
CA GLY A 457 -21.20 -13.03 -38.42
C GLY A 457 -22.40 -12.23 -37.86
N HIS A 458 -22.26 -11.38 -36.87
CA HIS A 458 -23.40 -10.67 -36.26
C HIS A 458 -23.26 -9.12 -36.27
N HIS A 459 -22.78 -8.57 -37.40
CA HIS A 459 -22.95 -7.13 -37.67
C HIS A 459 -23.18 -6.93 -39.19
N ARG A 460 -24.45 -7.12 -39.60
CA ARG A 460 -25.07 -6.37 -40.72
C ARG A 460 -26.55 -6.21 -40.45
#